data_d5bc4675ad47790150da6fa14350ab51
#
_entry.id   d5bc4675ad47790150da6fa14350ab51
#
_cell.length_a   1.000
_cell.length_b   1.000
_cell.length_c   1.000
_cell.angle_alpha   90.00
_cell.angle_beta   90.00
_cell.angle_gamma   90.00
#
_symmetry.space_group_name_H-M   'P 1'
#
loop_
_entity.id
_entity.type
_entity.pdbx_description
1 polymer ?
#
loop_
_entity_poly.entity_id
_entity_poly.type
_entity_poly.pdbx_seq_one_letter_code
_entity_poly.pdbx_strand_id
1 'polypeptide(L)'
;GAGYLAASLPVGKFNVYAGLRYEFNQMELITNTRDDVESPKSKFYRNRDFFPSVNTVYKFDDKHQVRLAYGKSVNRPEFREVSPSVYYDFDLASNVQGKVDLKSCYIHNVDLRYEFYPSRGEQITIAGFYKHFDNPIEWTYTVAGGTDLVYSYENAESADNFGVELDIRKDLSF
;
A
#
# COMPACT_ATOMS: atom_id res chain seq x y z
N GLY A 1 -0.09 3.72 17.87
CA GLY A 1 1.10 4.56 18.07
C GLY A 1 2.19 4.24 17.06
N ALA A 2 3.04 5.22 16.78
CA ALA A 2 4.15 5.04 15.85
C ALA A 2 5.36 5.88 16.28
N GLY A 3 6.56 5.40 15.94
CA GLY A 3 7.82 6.11 16.07
C GLY A 3 8.69 5.87 14.84
N TYR A 4 9.55 6.81 14.48
CA TYR A 4 10.46 6.64 13.36
C TYR A 4 11.83 7.23 13.65
N LEU A 5 12.84 6.67 12.98
CA LEU A 5 14.19 7.18 12.94
C LEU A 5 14.64 7.23 11.48
N ALA A 6 15.30 8.32 11.09
CA ALA A 6 15.83 8.47 9.74
C ALA A 6 17.21 9.14 9.79
N ALA A 7 18.05 8.78 8.82
CA ALA A 7 19.37 9.33 8.64
C ALA A 7 19.63 9.66 7.17
N SER A 8 20.42 10.70 6.94
CA SER A 8 20.93 11.10 5.62
C SER A 8 22.45 11.03 5.64
N LEU A 9 23.02 10.28 4.73
CA LEU A 9 24.46 10.00 4.64
C LEU A 9 24.96 10.39 3.24
N PRO A 10 25.59 11.57 3.09
CA PRO A 10 26.30 11.92 1.87
C PRO A 10 27.67 11.23 1.83
N VAL A 11 27.92 10.43 0.80
CA VAL A 11 29.19 9.71 0.60
C VAL A 11 29.67 9.94 -0.84
N GLY A 12 30.51 10.94 -1.04
CA GLY A 12 31.00 11.31 -2.37
C GLY A 12 29.87 11.67 -3.33
N LYS A 13 29.69 10.90 -4.40
CA LYS A 13 28.61 11.09 -5.38
C LYS A 13 27.28 10.43 -4.96
N PHE A 14 27.26 9.71 -3.84
CA PHE A 14 26.08 9.07 -3.30
C PHE A 14 25.43 9.93 -2.20
N ASN A 15 24.11 10.01 -2.22
CA ASN A 15 23.31 10.44 -1.09
C ASN A 15 22.37 9.30 -0.71
N VAL A 16 22.54 8.77 0.50
CA VAL A 16 21.72 7.67 1.01
C VAL A 16 20.81 8.21 2.12
N TYR A 17 19.52 8.02 1.97
CA TYR A 17 18.52 8.29 2.98
C TYR A 17 17.96 6.96 3.46
N ALA A 18 18.13 6.65 4.72
CA ALA A 18 17.60 5.43 5.33
C ALA A 18 16.66 5.78 6.47
N GLY A 19 15.56 5.08 6.56
CA GLY A 19 14.56 5.26 7.61
C GLY A 19 14.02 3.93 8.11
N LEU A 20 13.64 3.91 9.37
CA LEU A 20 12.93 2.82 10.00
C LEU A 20 11.76 3.40 10.79
N ARG A 21 10.56 2.96 10.49
CA ARG A 21 9.35 3.30 11.22
C ARG A 21 8.83 2.05 11.92
N TYR A 22 8.55 2.18 13.20
CA TYR A 22 7.83 1.18 13.98
C TYR A 22 6.39 1.63 14.19
N GLU A 23 5.45 0.75 13.98
CA GLU A 23 4.03 0.99 14.26
C GLU A 23 3.44 -0.08 15.17
N PHE A 24 2.64 0.39 16.12
CA PHE A 24 1.75 -0.44 16.90
C PHE A 24 0.30 -0.03 16.60
N ASN A 25 -0.48 -0.97 16.10
CA ASN A 25 -1.90 -0.81 15.85
C ASN A 25 -2.70 -1.86 16.62
N GLN A 26 -3.80 -1.43 17.19
CA GLN A 26 -4.77 -2.29 17.85
C GLN A 26 -6.18 -1.87 17.45
N MET A 27 -6.96 -2.83 16.99
CA MET A 27 -8.38 -2.69 16.71
C MET A 27 -9.12 -3.83 17.40
N GLU A 28 -10.24 -3.54 18.05
CA GLU A 28 -11.14 -4.50 18.61
C GLU A 28 -12.46 -4.45 17.86
N LEU A 29 -12.89 -5.58 17.36
CA LEU A 29 -14.19 -5.76 16.75
C LEU A 29 -15.07 -6.53 17.72
N ILE A 30 -16.17 -5.91 18.18
CA ILE A 30 -17.18 -6.54 19.02
C ILE A 30 -18.41 -6.75 18.14
N THR A 31 -18.82 -8.01 17.96
CA THR A 31 -19.97 -8.37 17.14
C THR A 31 -21.07 -8.96 18.02
N ASN A 32 -22.27 -8.38 17.92
CA ASN A 32 -23.48 -8.90 18.53
C ASN A 32 -24.40 -9.39 17.40
N THR A 33 -24.43 -10.69 17.17
CA THR A 33 -25.49 -11.28 16.33
C THR A 33 -26.74 -11.51 17.16
N ARG A 34 -27.89 -11.69 16.49
CA ARG A 34 -29.17 -11.89 17.17
C ARG A 34 -29.17 -13.09 18.13
N ASP A 35 -28.29 -14.05 17.83
CA ASP A 35 -28.11 -15.28 18.63
C ASP A 35 -27.01 -15.16 19.70
N ASP A 36 -26.15 -14.12 19.62
CA ASP A 36 -24.99 -13.91 20.51
C ASP A 36 -25.21 -12.73 21.49
N VAL A 37 -26.44 -12.28 21.72
CA VAL A 37 -26.74 -11.10 22.58
C VAL A 37 -26.19 -11.26 24.01
N GLU A 38 -26.16 -12.49 24.52
CA GLU A 38 -25.66 -12.80 25.88
C GLU A 38 -24.13 -13.01 25.93
N SER A 39 -23.49 -13.23 24.78
CA SER A 39 -22.05 -13.47 24.70
C SER A 39 -21.48 -12.84 23.42
N PRO A 40 -21.25 -11.53 23.39
CA PRO A 40 -20.69 -10.88 22.24
C PRO A 40 -19.30 -11.45 21.92
N LYS A 41 -19.08 -11.81 20.65
CA LYS A 41 -17.76 -12.27 20.20
C LYS A 41 -16.89 -11.05 19.94
N SER A 42 -15.72 -11.03 20.54
CA SER A 42 -14.71 -10.01 20.29
C SER A 42 -13.52 -10.60 19.54
N LYS A 43 -13.01 -9.86 18.57
CA LYS A 43 -11.76 -10.19 17.88
C LYS A 43 -10.81 -9.01 17.97
N PHE A 44 -9.59 -9.31 18.43
CA PHE A 44 -8.52 -8.33 18.52
C PHE A 44 -7.57 -8.47 17.33
N TYR A 45 -7.36 -7.38 16.62
CA TYR A 45 -6.32 -7.22 15.63
C TYR A 45 -5.18 -6.43 16.26
N ARG A 46 -4.05 -7.08 16.46
CA ARG A 46 -2.83 -6.46 17.02
C ARG A 46 -1.69 -6.62 16.06
N ASN A 47 -1.17 -5.51 15.59
CA ASN A 47 -0.04 -5.50 14.68
C ASN A 47 1.11 -4.70 15.31
N ARG A 48 2.31 -5.26 15.19
CA ARG A 48 3.58 -4.62 15.56
C ARG A 48 4.49 -4.75 14.36
N ASP A 49 4.67 -3.67 13.64
CA ASP A 49 5.27 -3.71 12.32
C ASP A 49 6.46 -2.78 12.24
N PHE A 50 7.47 -3.21 11.47
CA PHE A 50 8.60 -2.40 11.07
C PHE A 50 8.52 -2.10 9.57
N PHE A 51 8.71 -0.83 9.25
CA PHE A 51 8.67 -0.32 7.89
C PHE A 51 10.02 0.33 7.55
N PRO A 52 10.98 -0.46 7.01
CA PRO A 52 12.22 0.08 6.51
C PRO A 52 11.99 0.85 5.21
N SER A 53 12.79 1.89 5.00
CA SER A 53 12.87 2.64 3.75
C SER A 53 14.30 3.04 3.46
N VAL A 54 14.69 2.96 2.19
CA VAL A 54 16.00 3.41 1.71
C VAL A 54 15.79 4.12 0.38
N ASN A 55 16.42 5.28 0.24
CA ASN A 55 16.47 6.01 -1.01
C ASN A 55 17.93 6.40 -1.28
N THR A 56 18.47 5.95 -2.39
CA THR A 56 19.84 6.22 -2.79
C THR A 56 19.84 7.01 -4.08
N VAL A 57 20.55 8.14 -4.08
CA VAL A 57 20.78 8.97 -5.27
C VAL A 57 22.24 8.91 -5.61
N TYR A 58 22.56 8.56 -6.84
CA TYR A 58 23.91 8.63 -7.39
C TYR A 58 23.96 9.70 -8.47
N LYS A 59 24.82 10.70 -8.29
CA LYS A 59 25.05 11.78 -9.25
C LYS A 59 26.27 11.44 -10.11
N PHE A 60 26.08 11.20 -11.40
CA PHE A 60 27.18 11.04 -12.34
C PHE A 60 27.90 12.38 -12.55
N ASP A 61 27.09 13.42 -12.78
CA ASP A 61 27.49 14.82 -12.96
C ASP A 61 26.33 15.75 -12.59
N ASP A 62 26.41 17.03 -12.94
CA ASP A 62 25.39 18.04 -12.63
C ASP A 62 24.07 17.87 -13.42
N LYS A 63 24.08 17.05 -14.47
CA LYS A 63 22.95 16.85 -15.36
C LYS A 63 22.34 15.45 -15.26
N HIS A 64 23.06 14.46 -14.75
CA HIS A 64 22.67 13.07 -14.77
C HIS A 64 22.68 12.46 -13.37
N GLN A 65 21.58 11.87 -12.99
CA GLN A 65 21.52 11.09 -11.75
C GLN A 65 20.62 9.86 -11.88
N VAL A 66 20.91 8.87 -11.05
CA VAL A 66 20.08 7.68 -10.85
C VAL A 66 19.59 7.65 -9.41
N ARG A 67 18.36 7.27 -9.24
CA ARG A 67 17.75 7.08 -7.93
C ARG A 67 17.22 5.66 -7.83
N LEU A 68 17.56 4.99 -6.72
CA LEU A 68 17.00 3.70 -6.33
C LEU A 68 16.31 3.87 -4.99
N ALA A 69 15.05 3.47 -4.92
CA ALA A 69 14.29 3.51 -3.68
C ALA A 69 13.69 2.14 -3.36
N TYR A 70 13.65 1.83 -2.08
CA TYR A 70 12.92 0.71 -1.51
C TYR A 70 12.12 1.19 -0.31
N GLY A 71 10.90 0.70 -0.16
CA GLY A 71 10.09 0.94 1.02
C GLY A 71 9.07 -0.15 1.25
N LYS A 72 8.91 -0.53 2.52
CA LYS A 72 7.82 -1.39 2.95
C LYS A 72 6.68 -0.55 3.47
N SER A 73 5.45 -0.88 3.08
CA SER A 73 4.21 -0.26 3.56
C SER A 73 3.17 -1.30 3.90
N VAL A 74 2.05 -0.88 4.46
CA VAL A 74 0.96 -1.76 4.86
C VAL A 74 -0.39 -1.15 4.48
N ASN A 75 -1.28 -1.97 3.95
CA ASN A 75 -2.71 -1.69 3.87
C ASN A 75 -3.42 -2.59 4.88
N ARG A 76 -4.02 -1.97 5.91
CA ARG A 76 -4.78 -2.69 6.95
C ARG A 76 -6.24 -2.72 6.56
N PRO A 77 -6.94 -3.83 6.85
CA PRO A 77 -8.37 -3.88 6.62
C PRO A 77 -9.08 -2.73 7.33
N GLU A 78 -10.02 -2.11 6.63
CA GLU A 78 -10.90 -1.10 7.19
C GLU A 78 -11.96 -1.75 8.09
N PHE A 79 -12.54 -0.96 9.00
CA PHE A 79 -13.58 -1.46 9.91
C PHE A 79 -14.76 -2.10 9.17
N ARG A 80 -15.16 -1.51 8.04
CA ARG A 80 -16.25 -2.02 7.21
C ARG A 80 -15.91 -3.35 6.53
N GLU A 81 -14.67 -3.53 6.13
CA GLU A 81 -14.18 -4.75 5.48
C GLU A 81 -14.15 -5.95 6.43
N VAL A 82 -13.89 -5.72 7.72
CA VAL A 82 -13.88 -6.78 8.74
C VAL A 82 -15.21 -6.95 9.46
N SER A 83 -16.15 -6.03 9.30
CA SER A 83 -17.46 -6.12 9.96
C SER A 83 -18.33 -7.23 9.32
N PRO A 84 -18.82 -8.21 10.08
CA PRO A 84 -19.70 -9.25 9.54
C PRO A 84 -21.11 -8.75 9.21
N SER A 85 -21.39 -7.47 9.47
CA SER A 85 -22.68 -6.87 9.16
C SER A 85 -22.92 -6.79 7.67
N VAL A 86 -24.10 -7.19 7.23
CA VAL A 86 -24.53 -7.05 5.84
C VAL A 86 -25.13 -5.66 5.64
N TYR A 87 -24.72 -4.98 4.59
CA TYR A 87 -25.32 -3.73 4.15
C TYR A 87 -25.61 -3.76 2.64
N TYR A 88 -26.58 -2.99 2.21
CA TYR A 88 -26.90 -2.85 0.79
C TYR A 88 -26.09 -1.70 0.19
N ASP A 89 -25.34 -2.00 -0.87
CA ASP A 89 -24.63 -1.01 -1.66
C ASP A 89 -25.49 -0.63 -2.88
N PHE A 90 -25.84 0.65 -2.96
CA PHE A 90 -26.75 1.14 -4.01
C PHE A 90 -26.04 1.26 -5.38
N ASP A 91 -24.73 1.47 -5.39
CA ASP A 91 -23.95 1.56 -6.63
C ASP A 91 -23.78 0.18 -7.26
N LEU A 92 -23.55 -0.84 -6.43
CA LEU A 92 -23.45 -2.23 -6.86
C LEU A 92 -24.83 -2.90 -7.01
N ALA A 93 -25.91 -2.25 -6.53
CA ALA A 93 -27.25 -2.83 -6.41
C ALA A 93 -27.25 -4.23 -5.77
N SER A 94 -26.40 -4.43 -4.75
CA SER A 94 -26.15 -5.73 -4.14
C SER A 94 -25.81 -5.61 -2.65
N ASN A 95 -25.97 -6.72 -1.93
CA ASN A 95 -25.53 -6.82 -0.56
C ASN A 95 -24.01 -6.98 -0.47
N VAL A 96 -23.41 -6.34 0.52
CA VAL A 96 -21.99 -6.44 0.85
C VAL A 96 -21.84 -6.89 2.29
N GLN A 97 -20.95 -7.84 2.54
CA GLN A 97 -20.65 -8.36 3.86
C GLN A 97 -19.13 -8.38 4.07
N GLY A 98 -18.65 -7.80 5.17
CA GLY A 98 -17.25 -7.88 5.53
C GLY A 98 -16.84 -9.28 6.02
N LYS A 99 -15.53 -9.54 6.03
CA LYS A 99 -14.93 -10.81 6.44
C LYS A 99 -14.01 -10.60 7.65
N VAL A 100 -14.39 -11.21 8.78
CA VAL A 100 -13.71 -11.05 10.07
C VAL A 100 -12.24 -11.52 10.05
N ASP A 101 -11.87 -12.45 9.16
CA ASP A 101 -10.54 -13.07 9.13
C ASP A 101 -9.55 -12.41 8.17
N LEU A 102 -9.85 -11.20 7.68
CA LEU A 102 -8.94 -10.46 6.83
C LEU A 102 -7.61 -10.16 7.53
N LYS A 103 -6.54 -10.33 6.77
CA LYS A 103 -5.16 -10.01 7.17
C LYS A 103 -4.76 -8.67 6.57
N SER A 104 -3.80 -8.02 7.22
CA SER A 104 -3.15 -6.85 6.63
C SER A 104 -2.35 -7.23 5.39
N CYS A 105 -2.43 -6.40 4.36
CA CYS A 105 -1.60 -6.53 3.17
C CYS A 105 -0.29 -5.78 3.38
N TYR A 106 0.85 -6.45 3.23
CA TYR A 106 2.16 -5.81 3.23
C TYR A 106 2.63 -5.60 1.80
N ILE A 107 3.23 -4.43 1.57
CA ILE A 107 3.60 -4.01 0.22
C ILE A 107 5.09 -3.67 0.21
N HIS A 108 5.85 -4.34 -0.65
CA HIS A 108 7.24 -4.05 -0.92
C HIS A 108 7.33 -3.26 -2.22
N ASN A 109 7.86 -2.04 -2.13
CA ASN A 109 7.99 -1.13 -3.26
C ASN A 109 9.47 -0.97 -3.62
N VAL A 110 9.79 -1.12 -4.90
CA VAL A 110 11.12 -0.87 -5.48
C VAL A 110 10.95 0.07 -6.65
N ASP A 111 11.69 1.17 -6.66
CA ASP A 111 11.66 2.17 -7.73
C ASP A 111 13.08 2.45 -8.20
N LEU A 112 13.29 2.41 -9.51
CA LEU A 112 14.52 2.83 -10.18
C LEU A 112 14.20 3.96 -11.13
N ARG A 113 14.93 5.09 -11.01
CA ARG A 113 14.70 6.28 -11.82
C ARG A 113 16.03 6.84 -12.33
N TYR A 114 16.09 7.08 -13.63
CA TYR A 114 17.13 7.86 -14.26
C TYR A 114 16.59 9.25 -14.60
N GLU A 115 17.34 10.29 -14.24
CA GLU A 115 16.97 11.69 -14.45
C GLU A 115 18.07 12.41 -15.22
N PHE A 116 17.69 13.08 -16.29
CA PHE A 116 18.56 13.91 -17.12
C PHE A 116 18.03 15.33 -17.18
N TYR A 117 18.88 16.29 -16.88
CA TYR A 117 18.59 17.72 -16.85
C TYR A 117 19.41 18.44 -17.94
N PRO A 118 18.92 18.50 -19.20
CA PRO A 118 19.66 19.09 -20.32
C PRO A 118 20.02 20.55 -20.08
N SER A 119 19.04 21.34 -19.62
CA SER A 119 19.16 22.75 -19.29
C SER A 119 18.22 23.16 -18.14
N ARG A 120 18.28 24.45 -17.77
CA ARG A 120 17.45 24.97 -16.69
C ARG A 120 15.98 24.94 -17.07
N GLY A 121 15.17 24.23 -16.28
CA GLY A 121 13.73 24.05 -16.55
C GLY A 121 13.37 22.86 -17.44
N GLU A 122 14.36 22.15 -17.99
CA GLU A 122 14.16 20.93 -18.81
C GLU A 122 14.53 19.68 -18.03
N GLN A 123 13.77 18.62 -18.22
CA GLN A 123 14.00 17.33 -17.56
C GLN A 123 13.50 16.19 -18.45
N ILE A 124 14.24 15.11 -18.48
CA ILE A 124 13.83 13.82 -19.03
C ILE A 124 14.02 12.80 -17.92
N THR A 125 12.95 12.09 -17.57
CA THR A 125 12.97 11.05 -16.55
C THR A 125 12.45 9.75 -17.12
N ILE A 126 13.18 8.66 -16.89
CA ILE A 126 12.74 7.30 -17.15
C ILE A 126 12.72 6.59 -15.79
N ALA A 127 11.57 6.04 -15.42
CA ALA A 127 11.41 5.32 -14.19
C ALA A 127 10.80 3.94 -14.42
N GLY A 128 11.27 2.95 -13.66
CA GLY A 128 10.64 1.65 -13.54
C GLY A 128 10.27 1.39 -12.09
N PHE A 129 9.14 0.77 -11.86
CA PHE A 129 8.69 0.38 -10.53
C PHE A 129 8.28 -1.09 -10.48
N TYR A 130 8.45 -1.67 -9.29
CA TYR A 130 7.95 -3.00 -8.95
C TYR A 130 7.35 -2.95 -7.55
N LYS A 131 6.14 -3.51 -7.41
CA LYS A 131 5.43 -3.64 -6.14
C LYS A 131 5.00 -5.08 -5.95
N HIS A 132 5.38 -5.64 -4.82
CA HIS A 132 4.92 -6.95 -4.39
C HIS A 132 3.98 -6.80 -3.21
N PHE A 133 2.82 -7.43 -3.30
CA PHE A 133 1.77 -7.40 -2.29
C PHE A 133 1.65 -8.77 -1.65
N ASP A 134 1.84 -8.84 -0.34
CA ASP A 134 1.55 -10.02 0.47
C ASP A 134 0.15 -9.91 1.06
N ASN A 135 -0.72 -10.86 0.79
CA ASN A 135 -2.11 -10.90 1.22
C ASN A 135 -2.92 -9.65 0.80
N PRO A 136 -2.95 -9.24 -0.48
CA PRO A 136 -3.79 -8.14 -0.92
C PRO A 136 -5.26 -8.43 -0.63
N ILE A 137 -6.00 -7.37 -0.23
CA ILE A 137 -7.43 -7.48 0.03
C ILE A 137 -8.15 -7.20 -1.29
N GLU A 138 -8.94 -8.17 -1.73
CA GLU A 138 -9.66 -8.10 -3.01
C GLU A 138 -11.16 -8.30 -2.80
N TRP A 139 -11.93 -7.75 -3.72
CA TRP A 139 -13.35 -8.01 -3.80
C TRP A 139 -13.61 -9.43 -4.29
N THR A 140 -14.55 -10.10 -3.62
CA THR A 140 -15.06 -11.40 -4.04
C THR A 140 -16.59 -11.37 -3.98
N TYR A 141 -17.24 -12.38 -4.54
CA TYR A 141 -18.68 -12.52 -4.45
C TYR A 141 -19.09 -13.98 -4.32
N THR A 142 -20.21 -14.20 -3.67
CA THR A 142 -20.89 -15.50 -3.59
C THR A 142 -22.30 -15.38 -4.11
N VAL A 143 -22.80 -16.46 -4.70
CA VAL A 143 -24.21 -16.55 -5.12
C VAL A 143 -25.02 -17.03 -3.93
N ALA A 144 -25.87 -16.15 -3.39
CA ALA A 144 -26.65 -16.43 -2.19
C ALA A 144 -27.98 -17.17 -2.46
N GLY A 145 -28.27 -17.47 -3.73
CA GLY A 145 -29.47 -18.17 -4.19
C GLY A 145 -30.08 -17.45 -5.39
N GLY A 146 -30.50 -18.20 -6.42
CA GLY A 146 -31.00 -17.64 -7.65
C GLY A 146 -29.96 -16.79 -8.38
N THR A 147 -30.26 -15.50 -8.58
CA THR A 147 -29.34 -14.51 -9.22
C THR A 147 -28.74 -13.52 -8.23
N ASP A 148 -29.04 -13.66 -6.92
CA ASP A 148 -28.60 -12.69 -5.91
C ASP A 148 -27.12 -12.88 -5.58
N LEU A 149 -26.36 -11.82 -5.76
CA LEU A 149 -24.94 -11.76 -5.42
C LEU A 149 -24.75 -11.11 -4.05
N VAL A 150 -23.88 -11.71 -3.24
CA VAL A 150 -23.36 -11.07 -2.02
C VAL A 150 -21.87 -10.84 -2.23
N TYR A 151 -21.50 -9.58 -2.25
CA TYR A 151 -20.08 -9.18 -2.32
C TYR A 151 -19.42 -9.25 -0.96
N SER A 152 -18.15 -9.59 -0.95
CA SER A 152 -17.33 -9.70 0.26
C SER A 152 -15.88 -9.36 -0.07
N TYR A 153 -15.01 -9.51 0.92
CA TYR A 153 -13.58 -9.26 0.82
C TYR A 153 -12.81 -10.54 1.10
N GLU A 154 -11.69 -10.72 0.43
CA GLU A 154 -10.81 -11.85 0.64
C GLU A 154 -9.34 -11.44 0.45
N ASN A 155 -8.43 -12.10 1.18
CA ASN A 155 -7.02 -11.94 0.89
C ASN A 155 -6.62 -12.91 -0.21
N ALA A 156 -6.09 -12.42 -1.32
CA ALA A 156 -5.32 -13.23 -2.24
C ALA A 156 -3.97 -13.58 -1.60
N GLU A 157 -3.29 -14.58 -2.11
CA GLU A 157 -1.99 -15.01 -1.58
C GLU A 157 -0.92 -13.94 -1.83
N SER A 158 -0.82 -13.47 -3.07
CA SER A 158 0.09 -12.41 -3.47
C SER A 158 -0.37 -11.76 -4.77
N ALA A 159 0.15 -10.56 -5.02
CA ALA A 159 0.01 -9.89 -6.30
C ALA A 159 1.29 -9.09 -6.63
N ASP A 160 1.56 -8.93 -7.91
CA ASP A 160 2.69 -8.15 -8.40
C ASP A 160 2.20 -7.05 -9.33
N ASN A 161 2.80 -5.85 -9.19
CA ASN A 161 2.54 -4.74 -10.08
C ASN A 161 3.87 -4.11 -10.50
N PHE A 162 4.08 -3.94 -11.78
CA PHE A 162 5.28 -3.31 -12.33
C PHE A 162 4.95 -2.46 -13.55
N GLY A 163 5.78 -1.47 -13.78
CA GLY A 163 5.58 -0.57 -14.91
C GLY A 163 6.79 0.30 -15.19
N VAL A 164 6.70 1.03 -16.30
CA VAL A 164 7.69 1.99 -16.75
C VAL A 164 6.99 3.32 -17.02
N GLU A 165 7.60 4.41 -16.58
CA GLU A 165 7.12 5.77 -16.73
C GLU A 165 8.16 6.60 -17.48
N LEU A 166 7.70 7.45 -18.40
CA LEU A 166 8.51 8.44 -19.09
C LEU A 166 7.90 9.82 -18.85
N ASP A 167 8.70 10.73 -18.28
CA ASP A 167 8.33 12.14 -18.12
C ASP A 167 9.31 13.02 -18.89
N ILE A 168 8.78 13.91 -19.71
CA ILE A 168 9.56 14.87 -20.50
C ILE A 168 9.00 16.27 -20.22
N ARG A 169 9.84 17.11 -19.59
CA ARG A 169 9.58 18.54 -19.43
C ARG A 169 10.50 19.34 -20.31
N LYS A 170 9.95 20.17 -21.16
CA LYS A 170 10.68 21.08 -22.02
C LYS A 170 10.16 22.50 -21.87
N ASP A 171 11.07 23.46 -21.70
CA ASP A 171 10.75 24.87 -21.76
C ASP A 171 10.61 25.29 -23.23
N LEU A 172 9.43 25.78 -23.58
CA LEU A 172 9.13 26.32 -24.92
C LEU A 172 9.17 27.84 -24.81
N SER A 173 10.37 28.42 -24.94
CA SER A 173 10.53 29.87 -25.04
C SER A 173 10.06 30.33 -26.41
N PHE A 174 8.93 31.02 -26.47
CA PHE A 174 8.42 31.71 -27.66
C PHE A 174 8.86 33.16 -27.64
#